data_2a778cb11cc18077442ad08ab12f33fd
#
_entry.id   2a778cb11cc18077442ad08ab12f33fd
#
_cell.length_a   1.000
_cell.length_b   1.000
_cell.length_c   1.000
_cell.angle_alpha   90.00
_cell.angle_beta   90.00
_cell.angle_gamma   90.00
#
_symmetry.space_group_name_H-M   'P 1'
#
loop_
_entity.id
_entity.type
_entity.pdbx_description
1 polymer ?
#
loop_
_entity_poly.entity_id
_entity_poly.type
_entity_poly.pdbx_seq_one_letter_code
_entity_poly.pdbx_strand_id
1 'polypeptide(L)'
;QPMLLIDTIEELTPGEHGIGKKCVSYNEPYFAGHFPQEPVMPGVLMIEALAQVGAVVMLSCPEYKGKTAYFGAINQAKFKRKVVPGDVLMLEVEMIKKKGPIGIGKAVATVEGEVAVSAELTFAIG
;
A
#
# COMPACT_ATOMS: atom_id res chain seq x y z
N GLN A 1 -3.82 -13.45 -11.39
CA GLN A 1 -4.48 -12.23 -10.92
C GLN A 1 -4.03 -11.91 -9.51
N PRO A 2 -3.34 -10.79 -9.29
CA PRO A 2 -2.91 -10.43 -7.94
C PRO A 2 -4.11 -10.11 -7.04
N MET A 3 -3.92 -10.35 -5.76
CA MET A 3 -4.93 -10.03 -4.76
C MET A 3 -5.11 -8.52 -4.67
N LEU A 4 -6.36 -8.06 -4.73
CA LEU A 4 -6.67 -6.65 -4.56
C LEU A 4 -6.87 -6.38 -3.07
N LEU A 5 -6.00 -5.56 -2.50
CA LEU A 5 -6.00 -5.29 -1.06
C LEU A 5 -6.56 -3.93 -0.68
N ILE A 6 -7.03 -3.16 -1.66
CA ILE A 6 -7.55 -1.82 -1.42
C ILE A 6 -9.04 -1.81 -1.71
N ASP A 7 -9.84 -1.28 -0.79
CA ASP A 7 -11.28 -1.19 -1.00
C ASP A 7 -11.63 0.04 -1.83
N THR A 8 -11.05 1.19 -1.52
CA THR A 8 -11.33 2.44 -2.23
C THR A 8 -10.07 3.30 -2.30
N ILE A 9 -10.05 4.21 -3.27
CA ILE A 9 -9.08 5.31 -3.32
C ILE A 9 -9.82 6.56 -2.88
N GLU A 10 -9.37 7.16 -1.77
CA GLU A 10 -10.03 8.31 -1.16
C GLU A 10 -9.54 9.64 -1.75
N GLU A 11 -8.25 9.73 -2.07
CA GLU A 11 -7.63 10.91 -2.67
C GLU A 11 -6.60 10.47 -3.68
N LEU A 12 -6.45 11.24 -4.74
CA LEU A 12 -5.48 10.92 -5.78
C LEU A 12 -5.03 12.19 -6.50
N THR A 13 -3.74 12.47 -6.43
CA THR A 13 -3.08 13.45 -7.28
C THR A 13 -2.12 12.68 -8.17
N PRO A 14 -2.43 12.54 -9.48
CA PRO A 14 -1.64 11.69 -10.37
C PRO A 14 -0.15 11.98 -10.31
N GLY A 15 0.65 10.93 -10.13
CA GLY A 15 2.09 11.03 -10.08
C GLY A 15 2.68 11.60 -8.80
N GLU A 16 1.85 12.04 -7.86
CA GLU A 16 2.31 12.73 -6.67
C GLU A 16 1.90 12.05 -5.37
N HIS A 17 0.59 11.76 -5.22
CA HIS A 17 0.08 11.37 -3.92
C HIS A 17 -1.22 10.60 -4.07
N GLY A 18 -1.43 9.64 -3.18
CA GLY A 18 -2.69 8.93 -3.11
C GLY A 18 -2.96 8.41 -1.71
N ILE A 19 -4.24 8.31 -1.38
CA ILE A 19 -4.68 7.71 -0.14
C ILE A 19 -5.71 6.64 -0.50
N GLY A 20 -5.41 5.41 -0.12
CA GLY A 20 -6.32 4.28 -0.24
C GLY A 20 -6.86 3.89 1.12
N LYS A 21 -7.92 3.11 1.11
CA LYS A 21 -8.57 2.64 2.32
C LYS A 21 -8.80 1.14 2.23
N LYS A 22 -8.52 0.45 3.32
CA LYS A 22 -8.76 -0.98 3.45
C LYS A 22 -9.47 -1.25 4.77
N CYS A 23 -10.68 -1.79 4.70
CA CYS A 23 -11.39 -2.26 5.89
C CYS A 23 -10.97 -3.70 6.15
N VAL A 24 -10.31 -3.94 7.26
CA VAL A 24 -9.77 -5.26 7.57
C VAL A 24 -10.88 -6.13 8.12
N SER A 25 -11.16 -7.26 7.42
CA SER A 25 -12.26 -8.14 7.74
C SER A 25 -11.76 -9.45 8.32
N TYR A 26 -12.50 -10.00 9.28
CA TYR A 26 -12.19 -11.30 9.85
C TYR A 26 -12.27 -12.43 8.81
N ASN A 27 -13.04 -12.23 7.75
CA ASN A 27 -13.24 -13.23 6.69
C ASN A 27 -12.15 -13.21 5.63
N GLU A 28 -11.14 -12.36 5.77
CA GLU A 28 -10.03 -12.32 4.82
C GLU A 28 -9.28 -13.66 4.83
N PRO A 29 -8.95 -14.22 3.65
CA PRO A 29 -8.33 -15.55 3.59
C PRO A 29 -7.04 -15.69 4.36
N TYR A 30 -6.24 -14.63 4.46
CA TYR A 30 -4.96 -14.71 5.15
C TYR A 30 -5.09 -14.92 6.66
N PHE A 31 -6.25 -14.66 7.25
CA PHE A 31 -6.45 -14.92 8.66
C PHE A 31 -6.65 -16.39 8.98
N ALA A 32 -7.04 -17.19 7.98
CA ALA A 32 -7.32 -18.61 8.20
C ALA A 32 -6.07 -19.39 8.63
N GLY A 33 -4.88 -18.98 8.15
CA GLY A 33 -3.65 -19.68 8.45
C GLY A 33 -2.63 -18.86 9.22
N HIS A 34 -3.00 -17.68 9.72
CA HIS A 34 -2.07 -16.77 10.36
C HIS A 34 -2.61 -16.38 11.74
N PHE A 35 -2.02 -16.95 12.79
CA PHE A 35 -2.39 -16.73 14.19
C PHE A 35 -3.87 -16.95 14.46
N PRO A 36 -4.37 -18.21 14.40
CA PRO A 36 -5.82 -18.47 14.53
C PRO A 36 -6.45 -17.93 15.81
N GLN A 37 -5.71 -17.91 16.93
CA GLN A 37 -6.23 -17.42 18.20
C GLN A 37 -6.15 -15.90 18.32
N GLU A 38 -5.33 -15.28 17.50
CA GLU A 38 -5.11 -13.83 17.52
C GLU A 38 -4.90 -13.38 16.07
N PRO A 39 -6.00 -13.20 15.31
CA PRO A 39 -5.85 -12.85 13.90
C PRO A 39 -5.23 -11.47 13.75
N VAL A 40 -4.13 -11.43 12.99
CA VAL A 40 -3.34 -10.23 12.75
C VAL A 40 -3.06 -10.16 11.26
N MET A 41 -3.26 -8.99 10.65
CA MET A 41 -2.90 -8.81 9.26
C MET A 41 -1.37 -8.88 9.11
N PRO A 42 -0.85 -9.76 8.24
CA PRO A 42 0.60 -9.84 8.03
C PRO A 42 1.18 -8.52 7.55
N GLY A 43 2.34 -8.15 8.10
CA GLY A 43 3.00 -6.90 7.74
C GLY A 43 3.31 -6.80 6.26
N VAL A 44 3.71 -7.92 5.64
CA VAL A 44 4.01 -7.91 4.20
C VAL A 44 2.79 -7.59 3.35
N LEU A 45 1.57 -7.92 3.81
CA LEU A 45 0.36 -7.57 3.10
C LEU A 45 0.02 -6.09 3.25
N MET A 46 0.39 -5.46 4.36
CA MET A 46 0.26 -4.01 4.48
C MET A 46 1.19 -3.30 3.49
N ILE A 47 2.42 -3.79 3.34
CA ILE A 47 3.36 -3.26 2.35
C ILE A 47 2.81 -3.46 0.93
N GLU A 48 2.24 -4.63 0.66
CA GLU A 48 1.65 -4.89 -0.66
C GLU A 48 0.47 -3.95 -0.93
N ALA A 49 -0.36 -3.70 0.07
CA ALA A 49 -1.48 -2.77 -0.08
C ALA A 49 -0.97 -1.35 -0.39
N LEU A 50 0.09 -0.91 0.31
CA LEU A 50 0.71 0.38 0.03
C LEU A 50 1.30 0.42 -1.38
N ALA A 51 1.91 -0.69 -1.83
CA ALA A 51 2.44 -0.76 -3.19
C ALA A 51 1.33 -0.64 -4.23
N GLN A 52 0.14 -1.19 -3.95
CA GLN A 52 -1.00 -1.05 -4.85
C GLN A 52 -1.46 0.40 -4.95
N VAL A 53 -1.48 1.14 -3.84
CA VAL A 53 -1.80 2.57 -3.87
C VAL A 53 -0.76 3.32 -4.69
N GLY A 54 0.52 3.04 -4.46
CA GLY A 54 1.61 3.68 -5.21
C GLY A 54 1.52 3.41 -6.71
N ALA A 55 1.15 2.18 -7.09
CA ALA A 55 0.95 1.84 -8.49
C ALA A 55 -0.18 2.68 -9.11
N VAL A 56 -1.28 2.86 -8.39
CA VAL A 56 -2.38 3.70 -8.85
C VAL A 56 -1.91 5.15 -9.03
N VAL A 57 -1.14 5.67 -8.07
CA VAL A 57 -0.61 7.03 -8.15
C VAL A 57 0.23 7.20 -9.42
N MET A 58 1.15 6.27 -9.68
CA MET A 58 2.02 6.36 -10.85
C MET A 58 1.26 6.18 -12.15
N LEU A 59 0.41 5.15 -12.22
CA LEU A 59 -0.27 4.80 -13.48
C LEU A 59 -1.41 5.75 -13.84
N SER A 60 -1.83 6.62 -12.94
CA SER A 60 -2.82 7.64 -13.27
C SER A 60 -2.22 8.82 -14.03
N CYS A 61 -0.91 8.88 -14.18
CA CYS A 61 -0.28 9.86 -15.05
C CYS A 61 -0.59 9.51 -16.51
N PRO A 62 -1.01 10.49 -17.33
CA PRO A 62 -1.33 10.21 -18.73
C PRO A 62 -0.16 9.63 -19.53
N GLU A 63 1.07 9.99 -19.18
CA GLU A 63 2.26 9.50 -19.88
C GLU A 63 2.51 8.01 -19.67
N TYR A 64 1.87 7.40 -18.66
CA TYR A 64 2.02 5.98 -18.36
C TYR A 64 0.81 5.15 -18.77
N LYS A 65 -0.10 5.74 -19.56
CA LYS A 65 -1.30 5.03 -20.00
C LYS A 65 -0.92 3.75 -20.75
N GLY A 66 -1.51 2.63 -20.35
CA GLY A 66 -1.23 1.33 -20.97
C GLY A 66 0.03 0.65 -20.47
N LYS A 67 0.74 1.27 -19.53
CA LYS A 67 1.95 0.68 -18.96
C LYS A 67 1.64 -0.07 -17.67
N THR A 68 2.64 -0.81 -17.18
CA THR A 68 2.54 -1.59 -15.95
C THR A 68 3.50 -1.02 -14.92
N ALA A 69 3.06 -0.97 -13.68
CA ALA A 69 3.92 -0.59 -12.57
C ALA A 69 4.45 -1.85 -11.90
N TYR A 70 5.77 -1.93 -11.77
CA TYR A 70 6.44 -3.02 -11.09
C TYR A 70 6.99 -2.53 -9.76
N PHE A 71 6.74 -3.29 -8.71
CA PHE A 71 7.26 -2.98 -7.39
C PHE A 71 8.68 -3.52 -7.32
N GLY A 72 9.66 -2.64 -7.14
CA GLY A 72 11.07 -3.01 -7.27
C GLY A 72 11.80 -3.23 -5.96
N ALA A 73 11.54 -2.40 -4.94
CA ALA A 73 12.31 -2.48 -3.70
C ALA A 73 11.55 -1.87 -2.53
N ILE A 74 11.89 -2.36 -1.33
CA ILE A 74 11.40 -1.84 -0.06
C ILE A 74 12.61 -1.40 0.75
N ASN A 75 12.60 -0.17 1.24
CA ASN A 75 13.64 0.32 2.12
C ASN A 75 13.01 0.85 3.40
N GLN A 76 13.75 0.74 4.52
CA GLN A 76 13.37 1.33 5.79
C GLN A 76 11.96 0.94 6.26
N ALA A 77 11.58 -0.30 6.05
CA ALA A 77 10.28 -0.79 6.50
C ALA A 77 10.27 -0.90 8.03
N LYS A 78 9.27 -0.27 8.65
CA LYS A 78 9.10 -0.30 10.11
C LYS A 78 7.67 -0.69 10.43
N PHE A 79 7.52 -1.74 11.23
CA PHE A 79 6.22 -2.24 11.66
C PHE A 79 6.00 -1.82 13.11
N LYS A 80 4.99 -0.99 13.34
CA LYS A 80 4.84 -0.29 14.62
C LYS A 80 3.65 -0.74 15.46
N ARG A 81 2.65 -1.35 14.84
CA ARG A 81 1.53 -1.91 15.59
C ARG A 81 0.86 -3.01 14.79
N LYS A 82 0.15 -3.89 15.51
CA LYS A 82 -0.65 -4.94 14.90
C LYS A 82 -1.91 -4.32 14.26
N VAL A 83 -2.36 -4.93 13.18
CA VAL A 83 -3.62 -4.57 12.52
C VAL A 83 -4.50 -5.81 12.57
N VAL A 84 -5.72 -5.64 13.06
CA VAL A 84 -6.63 -6.75 13.34
C VAL A 84 -7.97 -6.52 12.67
N PRO A 85 -8.81 -7.56 12.53
CA PRO A 85 -10.16 -7.38 11.99
C PRO A 85 -10.91 -6.29 12.73
N GLY A 86 -11.62 -5.45 12.00
CA GLY A 86 -12.31 -4.28 12.53
C GLY A 86 -11.54 -2.99 12.33
N ASP A 87 -10.22 -3.07 12.13
CA ASP A 87 -9.44 -1.87 11.87
C ASP A 87 -9.70 -1.34 10.45
N VAL A 88 -9.61 -0.04 10.31
CA VAL A 88 -9.64 0.61 9.00
C VAL A 88 -8.25 1.15 8.74
N LEU A 89 -7.61 0.59 7.70
CA LEU A 89 -6.28 1.05 7.29
C LEU A 89 -6.41 2.19 6.30
N MET A 90 -5.75 3.31 6.61
CA MET A 90 -5.54 4.37 5.64
C MET A 90 -4.15 4.18 5.07
N LEU A 91 -4.07 4.13 3.74
CA LEU A 91 -2.84 3.75 3.03
C LEU A 91 -2.39 4.96 2.21
N GLU A 92 -1.39 5.65 2.70
CA GLU A 92 -0.93 6.88 2.05
C GLU A 92 0.42 6.68 1.39
N VAL A 93 0.53 7.09 0.12
CA VAL A 93 1.79 7.07 -0.62
C VAL A 93 2.02 8.44 -1.21
N GLU A 94 3.18 9.01 -0.93
CA GLU A 94 3.60 10.29 -1.48
C GLU A 94 4.88 10.06 -2.28
N MET A 95 4.85 10.39 -3.58
CA MET A 95 6.04 10.24 -4.42
C MET A 95 7.01 11.35 -4.08
N ILE A 96 8.19 10.97 -3.60
CA ILE A 96 9.20 11.92 -3.15
C ILE A 96 10.31 12.11 -4.20
N LYS A 97 10.38 11.21 -5.18
CA LYS A 97 11.40 11.30 -6.22
C LYS A 97 10.93 10.55 -7.46
N LYS A 98 11.07 11.18 -8.62
CA LYS A 98 10.78 10.53 -9.90
C LYS A 98 11.98 10.76 -10.81
N LYS A 99 12.49 9.70 -11.44
CA LYS A 99 13.59 9.78 -12.36
C LYS A 99 13.33 8.81 -13.51
N GLY A 100 12.91 9.35 -14.65
CA GLY A 100 12.51 8.52 -15.78
C GLY A 100 11.37 7.61 -15.38
N PRO A 101 11.47 6.31 -15.66
CA PRO A 101 10.41 5.36 -15.31
C PRO A 101 10.45 4.91 -13.84
N ILE A 102 11.40 5.43 -13.05
CA ILE A 102 11.56 5.03 -11.66
C ILE A 102 10.92 6.07 -10.74
N GLY A 103 10.11 5.59 -9.80
CA GLY A 103 9.52 6.44 -8.78
C GLY A 103 9.79 5.90 -7.40
N ILE A 104 10.11 6.79 -6.46
CA ILE A 104 10.31 6.43 -5.06
C ILE A 104 9.23 7.12 -4.25
N GLY A 105 8.48 6.33 -3.47
CA GLY A 105 7.39 6.83 -2.66
C GLY A 105 7.60 6.57 -1.19
N LYS A 106 7.18 7.53 -0.39
CA LYS A 106 7.09 7.37 1.07
C LYS A 106 5.70 6.82 1.36
N ALA A 107 5.65 5.67 2.04
CA ALA A 107 4.41 4.93 2.24
C ALA A 107 4.13 4.75 3.72
N VAL A 108 2.91 5.05 4.14
CA VAL A 108 2.51 4.96 5.55
C VAL A 108 1.10 4.38 5.62
N ALA A 109 0.93 3.34 6.43
CA ALA A 109 -0.39 2.82 6.76
C ALA A 109 -0.72 3.20 8.20
N THR A 110 -1.93 3.73 8.41
CA THR A 110 -2.36 4.16 9.74
C THR A 110 -3.70 3.56 10.11
N VAL A 111 -3.93 3.40 11.41
CA VAL A 111 -5.23 3.04 11.98
C VAL A 111 -5.56 4.12 13.01
N GLU A 112 -6.67 4.82 12.78
CA GLU A 112 -7.09 5.92 13.66
C GLU A 112 -5.96 6.91 13.93
N GLY A 113 -5.21 7.24 12.87
CA GLY A 113 -4.10 8.19 12.96
C GLY A 113 -2.80 7.63 13.51
N GLU A 114 -2.79 6.39 13.99
CA GLU A 114 -1.60 5.76 14.54
C GLU A 114 -0.89 4.94 13.47
N VAL A 115 0.42 5.13 13.32
CA VAL A 115 1.20 4.45 12.29
C VAL A 115 1.29 2.96 12.59
N ALA A 116 0.86 2.13 11.63
CA ALA A 116 1.00 0.69 11.72
C ALA A 116 2.27 0.22 11.00
N VAL A 117 2.53 0.77 9.82
CA VAL A 117 3.74 0.47 9.07
C VAL A 117 4.15 1.70 8.28
N SER A 118 5.46 1.90 8.15
CA SER A 118 6.02 2.91 7.25
C SER A 118 7.14 2.29 6.44
N ALA A 119 7.32 2.77 5.21
CA ALA A 119 8.37 2.26 4.33
C ALA A 119 8.65 3.24 3.20
N GLU A 120 9.77 3.03 2.52
CA GLU A 120 10.07 3.70 1.26
C GLU A 120 9.98 2.66 0.17
N LEU A 121 9.17 2.92 -0.85
CA LEU A 121 8.90 1.97 -1.91
C LEU A 121 9.42 2.49 -3.24
N THR A 122 10.05 1.61 -4.03
CA THR A 122 10.53 1.94 -5.36
C THR A 122 9.68 1.21 -6.39
N PHE A 123 9.21 1.97 -7.39
CA PHE A 123 8.41 1.45 -8.49
C PHE A 123 9.13 1.68 -9.81
N ALA A 124 8.93 0.77 -10.75
CA ALA A 124 9.40 0.93 -12.12
C ALA A 124 8.20 0.81 -13.05
N ILE A 125 8.13 1.69 -14.05
CA ILE A 125 7.05 1.69 -15.02
C ILE A 125 7.58 1.11 -16.34
N GLY A 126 6.87 0.15 -16.88
CA GLY A 126 7.31 -0.49 -18.12
C GLY A 126 6.22 -1.01 -19.03
#